data_b7fde27e08198638d0b2b8ad244515b4
#
_entry.id   b7fde27e08198638d0b2b8ad244515b4
#
_cell.length_a   1.000
_cell.length_b   1.000
_cell.length_c   1.000
_cell.angle_alpha   90.00
_cell.angle_beta   90.00
_cell.angle_gamma   90.00
#
_symmetry.space_group_name_H-M   'P 1'
#
loop_
_entity.id
_entity.type
_entity.pdbx_description
1 polymer ?
#
loop_
_entity_poly.entity_id
_entity_poly.type
_entity_poly.pdbx_seq_one_letter_code
_entity_poly.pdbx_strand_id
1 'polypeptide(L)'
;MRSYELVVIFDPALEEEALDKELSKITSLIEKEKCVVTDVDKWGIRKLAYPIKKQENGYYMIIYFKGNSSIVSELDRVNKINDKILRHLIVKSDESQV
;
A
#
# COMPACT_ATOMS: atom_id res chain seq x y z
N MET A 1 16.21 -11.39 -0.41
CA MET A 1 14.93 -10.62 -0.47
C MET A 1 14.97 -9.59 -1.57
N ARG A 2 13.84 -9.33 -2.15
CA ARG A 2 13.72 -8.34 -3.22
C ARG A 2 13.06 -7.07 -2.68
N SER A 3 13.32 -5.96 -3.33
CA SER A 3 12.72 -4.69 -2.97
C SER A 3 11.42 -4.48 -3.74
N TYR A 4 10.39 -4.04 -3.02
CA TYR A 4 9.06 -3.81 -3.60
C TYR A 4 8.52 -2.47 -3.13
N GLU A 5 7.56 -1.97 -3.92
CA GLU A 5 6.78 -0.78 -3.57
C GLU A 5 5.31 -1.17 -3.60
N LEU A 6 4.63 -0.95 -2.51
CA LEU A 6 3.18 -1.12 -2.45
C LEU A 6 2.55 0.27 -2.55
N VAL A 7 1.93 0.55 -3.69
CA VAL A 7 1.18 1.78 -3.88
C VAL A 7 -0.26 1.50 -3.48
N VAL A 8 -0.76 2.24 -2.52
CA VAL A 8 -2.10 2.04 -1.98
C VAL A 8 -2.87 3.35 -2.09
N ILE A 9 -4.09 3.27 -2.58
CA ILE A 9 -4.99 4.42 -2.64
C ILE A 9 -6.15 4.15 -1.72
N PHE A 10 -6.22 4.91 -0.62
CA PHE A 10 -7.27 4.77 0.37
C PHE A 10 -8.44 5.70 0.08
N ASP A 11 -9.58 5.38 0.64
CA ASP A 11 -10.76 6.22 0.61
C ASP A 11 -10.38 7.59 1.21
N PRO A 12 -10.61 8.69 0.49
CA PRO A 12 -10.19 10.02 0.98
C PRO A 12 -11.00 10.50 2.19
N ALA A 13 -12.11 9.86 2.50
CA ALA A 13 -12.91 10.21 3.66
C ALA A 13 -12.32 9.69 4.98
N LEU A 14 -11.31 8.83 4.93
CA LEU A 14 -10.68 8.31 6.14
C LEU A 14 -9.95 9.40 6.90
N GLU A 15 -10.18 9.45 8.19
CA GLU A 15 -9.43 10.36 9.06
C GLU A 15 -8.04 9.83 9.31
N GLU A 16 -7.14 10.69 9.77
CA GLU A 16 -5.74 10.35 9.97
C GLU A 16 -5.57 9.13 10.88
N GLU A 17 -6.36 9.04 11.94
CA GLU A 17 -6.29 7.89 12.84
C GLU A 17 -6.62 6.58 12.12
N ALA A 18 -7.62 6.62 11.25
CA ALA A 18 -8.01 5.44 10.48
C ALA A 18 -6.93 5.08 9.47
N LEU A 19 -6.33 6.07 8.83
CA LEU A 19 -5.21 5.84 7.91
C LEU A 19 -4.03 5.21 8.63
N ASP A 20 -3.69 5.69 9.81
CA ASP A 20 -2.60 5.14 10.61
C ASP A 20 -2.87 3.69 11.01
N LYS A 21 -4.11 3.36 11.32
CA LYS A 21 -4.49 1.99 11.62
C LYS A 21 -4.31 1.08 10.41
N GLU A 22 -4.73 1.56 9.24
CA GLU A 22 -4.57 0.78 8.00
C GLU A 22 -3.10 0.57 7.66
N LEU A 23 -2.29 1.60 7.81
CA LEU A 23 -0.85 1.50 7.62
C LEU A 23 -0.24 0.50 8.59
N SER A 24 -0.63 0.56 9.86
CA SER A 24 -0.13 -0.34 10.89
C SER A 24 -0.46 -1.80 10.57
N LYS A 25 -1.64 -2.08 10.04
CA LYS A 25 -2.01 -3.43 9.63
C LYS A 25 -1.08 -3.94 8.54
N ILE A 26 -0.76 -3.10 7.58
CA ILE A 26 0.11 -3.47 6.46
C ILE A 26 1.53 -3.71 6.94
N THR A 27 2.08 -2.78 7.71
CA THR A 27 3.44 -2.91 8.20
C THR A 27 3.59 -4.08 9.17
N SER A 28 2.59 -4.32 10.01
CA SER A 28 2.60 -5.46 10.93
C SER A 28 2.60 -6.78 10.18
N LEU A 29 1.83 -6.86 9.11
CA LEU A 29 1.79 -8.08 8.28
C LEU A 29 3.15 -8.35 7.65
N ILE A 30 3.78 -7.31 7.11
CA ILE A 30 5.10 -7.44 6.50
C ILE A 30 6.12 -7.93 7.54
N GLU A 31 6.11 -7.35 8.71
CA GLU A 31 7.07 -7.69 9.77
C GLU A 31 6.80 -9.07 10.36
N LYS A 32 5.53 -9.46 10.46
CA LYS A 32 5.15 -10.77 10.92
C LYS A 32 5.71 -11.88 10.02
N GLU A 33 5.79 -11.61 8.73
CA GLU A 33 6.34 -12.54 7.76
C GLU A 33 7.86 -12.43 7.66
N LYS A 34 8.48 -11.74 8.60
CA LYS A 34 9.93 -11.56 8.68
C LYS A 34 10.51 -10.79 7.49
N CYS A 35 9.68 -9.97 6.89
CA CYS A 35 10.10 -9.03 5.85
C CYS A 35 10.30 -7.66 6.49
N VAL A 36 10.88 -6.72 5.76
CA VAL A 36 11.34 -5.45 6.32
C VAL A 36 10.68 -4.28 5.60
N VAL A 37 10.03 -3.40 6.36
CA VAL A 37 9.55 -2.12 5.83
C VAL A 37 10.74 -1.16 5.83
N THR A 38 11.09 -0.64 4.68
CA THR A 38 12.26 0.25 4.56
C THR A 38 11.87 1.73 4.59
N ASP A 39 10.66 2.07 4.13
CA ASP A 39 10.22 3.45 4.13
C ASP A 39 8.71 3.51 3.89
N VAL A 40 8.11 4.63 4.26
CA VAL A 40 6.70 4.92 3.99
C VAL A 40 6.61 6.35 3.51
N ASP A 41 5.95 6.55 2.36
CA ASP A 41 5.79 7.86 1.77
C ASP A 41 4.30 8.17 1.66
N LYS A 42 3.84 9.14 2.42
CA LYS A 42 2.44 9.57 2.43
C LYS A 42 2.28 10.75 1.48
N TRP A 43 1.67 10.50 0.33
CA TRP A 43 1.48 11.56 -0.67
C TRP A 43 0.26 12.43 -0.39
N GLY A 44 -0.72 11.91 0.34
CA GLY A 44 -1.92 12.66 0.64
C GLY A 44 -2.98 12.53 -0.44
N ILE A 45 -3.94 13.44 -0.40
CA ILE A 45 -5.09 13.42 -1.31
C ILE A 45 -4.65 13.84 -2.72
N ARG A 46 -5.02 13.04 -3.71
CA ARG A 46 -4.75 13.33 -5.12
C ARG A 46 -5.98 12.99 -5.94
N LYS A 47 -6.17 13.72 -7.03
CA LYS A 47 -7.25 13.45 -7.96
C LYS A 47 -6.94 12.17 -8.74
N LEU A 48 -7.94 11.31 -8.88
CA LEU A 48 -7.81 10.08 -9.65
C LEU A 48 -7.96 10.38 -11.13
N ALA A 49 -7.30 9.58 -11.97
CA ALA A 49 -7.42 9.71 -13.43
C ALA A 49 -8.85 9.43 -13.87
N TYR A 50 -9.56 8.56 -13.16
CA TYR A 50 -10.97 8.27 -13.36
C TYR A 50 -11.56 7.87 -12.01
N PRO A 51 -12.88 8.04 -11.82
CA PRO A 51 -13.49 7.69 -10.54
C PRO A 51 -13.35 6.20 -10.23
N ILE A 52 -13.07 5.90 -8.96
CA ILE A 52 -13.03 4.54 -8.45
C ILE A 52 -14.02 4.46 -7.31
N LYS A 53 -14.94 3.51 -7.35
CA LYS A 53 -15.99 3.35 -6.34
C LYS A 53 -16.71 4.68 -6.05
N LYS A 54 -16.97 5.44 -7.11
CA LYS A 54 -17.62 6.76 -7.07
C LYS A 54 -16.82 7.84 -6.37
N GLN A 55 -15.53 7.60 -6.12
CA GLN A 55 -14.63 8.62 -5.56
C GLN A 55 -13.81 9.24 -6.68
N GLU A 56 -13.70 10.56 -6.68
CA GLU A 56 -12.89 11.29 -7.66
C GLU A 56 -11.48 11.54 -7.15
N ASN A 57 -11.27 11.41 -5.85
CA ASN A 57 -9.97 11.58 -5.20
C ASN A 57 -9.63 10.34 -4.39
N GLY A 58 -8.37 10.21 -4.04
CA GLY A 58 -7.91 9.15 -3.17
C GLY A 58 -6.72 9.62 -2.36
N TYR A 59 -6.48 8.94 -1.24
CA TYR A 59 -5.31 9.21 -0.43
C TYR A 59 -4.21 8.23 -0.84
N TYR A 60 -3.13 8.75 -1.42
CA TYR A 60 -2.02 7.95 -1.93
C TYR A 60 -0.97 7.73 -0.87
N MET A 61 -0.50 6.51 -0.78
CA MET A 61 0.58 6.13 0.13
C MET A 61 1.42 5.06 -0.54
N ILE A 62 2.74 5.17 -0.39
CA ILE A 62 3.66 4.17 -0.92
C ILE A 62 4.43 3.57 0.24
N ILE A 63 4.43 2.25 0.33
CA ILE A 63 5.15 1.51 1.36
C ILE A 63 6.26 0.73 0.68
N TYR A 64 7.49 1.05 1.04
CA TYR A 64 8.68 0.39 0.49
C TYR A 64 9.07 -0.73 1.43
N PHE A 65 9.27 -1.91 0.89
CA PHE A 65 9.63 -3.05 1.73
C PHE A 65 10.50 -4.04 0.99
N LYS A 66 11.22 -4.86 1.75
CA LYS A 66 11.97 -5.99 1.22
C LYS A 66 11.29 -7.26 1.67
N GLY A 67 11.12 -8.19 0.74
CA GLY A 67 10.43 -9.43 1.04
C GLY A 67 10.55 -10.44 -0.08
N ASN A 68 9.67 -11.40 -0.05
CA ASN A 68 9.63 -12.50 -1.02
C ASN A 68 8.24 -12.58 -1.65
N SER A 69 8.05 -13.53 -2.54
CA SER A 69 6.78 -13.67 -3.25
C SER A 69 5.61 -14.03 -2.32
N SER A 70 5.89 -14.68 -1.20
CA SER A 70 4.84 -15.01 -0.23
C SER A 70 4.18 -13.78 0.35
N ILE A 71 4.99 -12.79 0.76
CA ILE A 71 4.41 -11.56 1.33
C ILE A 71 3.68 -10.76 0.26
N VAL A 72 4.18 -10.77 -0.98
CA VAL A 72 3.51 -10.07 -2.08
C VAL A 72 2.11 -10.65 -2.30
N SER A 73 1.99 -11.98 -2.33
CA SER A 73 0.70 -12.66 -2.50
C SER A 73 -0.25 -12.34 -1.35
N GLU A 74 0.27 -12.33 -0.13
CA GLU A 74 -0.55 -12.07 1.04
C GLU A 74 -1.04 -10.62 1.08
N LEU A 75 -0.16 -9.67 0.75
CA LEU A 75 -0.55 -8.26 0.67
C LEU A 75 -1.60 -8.04 -0.41
N ASP A 76 -1.43 -8.69 -1.56
CA ASP A 76 -2.39 -8.57 -2.64
C ASP A 76 -3.76 -9.07 -2.19
N ARG A 77 -3.81 -10.21 -1.53
CA ARG A 77 -5.06 -10.79 -1.03
C ARG A 77 -5.74 -9.88 0.00
N VAL A 78 -4.99 -9.44 0.99
CA VAL A 78 -5.53 -8.63 2.09
C VAL A 78 -6.01 -7.27 1.59
N ASN A 79 -5.23 -6.63 0.73
CA ASN A 79 -5.59 -5.31 0.21
C ASN A 79 -6.78 -5.38 -0.74
N LYS A 80 -6.90 -6.47 -1.46
CA LYS A 80 -8.00 -6.66 -2.41
C LYS A 80 -9.36 -6.72 -1.72
N ILE A 81 -9.41 -7.31 -0.53
CA ILE A 81 -10.66 -7.47 0.20
C ILE A 81 -10.94 -6.33 1.18
N ASN A 82 -10.03 -5.38 1.30
CA ASN A 82 -10.20 -4.25 2.22
C ASN A 82 -10.97 -3.13 1.52
N ASP A 83 -12.21 -2.90 1.95
CA ASP A 83 -13.08 -1.90 1.31
C ASP A 83 -12.68 -0.45 1.58
N LYS A 84 -11.73 -0.22 2.48
CA LYS A 84 -11.15 1.12 2.69
C LYS A 84 -10.10 1.45 1.64
N ILE A 85 -9.67 0.46 0.86
CA ILE A 85 -8.69 0.63 -0.20
C ILE A 85 -9.42 0.68 -1.54
N LEU A 86 -9.24 1.77 -2.27
CA LEU A 86 -9.82 1.93 -3.60
C LEU A 86 -9.05 1.12 -4.63
N ARG A 87 -7.74 1.12 -4.50
CA ARG A 87 -6.87 0.41 -5.44
C ARG A 87 -5.50 0.19 -4.79
N HIS A 88 -4.83 -0.86 -5.21
CA HIS A 88 -3.45 -1.11 -4.80
C HIS A 88 -2.66 -1.71 -5.95
N LEU A 89 -1.33 -1.53 -5.89
CA LEU A 89 -0.42 -2.04 -6.89
C LEU A 89 0.90 -2.35 -6.22
N ILE A 90 1.45 -3.53 -6.48
CA ILE A 90 2.76 -3.92 -5.96
C ILE A 90 3.73 -4.02 -7.12
N VAL A 91 4.83 -3.31 -7.02
CA VAL A 91 5.85 -3.23 -8.07
C VAL A 91 7.19 -3.68 -7.50
N LYS A 92 7.94 -4.45 -8.28
CA LYS A 92 9.33 -4.76 -7.95
C LYS A 92 10.18 -3.54 -8.28
N SER A 93 11.02 -3.13 -7.34
CA SER A 93 11.83 -1.93 -7.52
C SER A 93 13.32 -2.20 -7.68
N ASP A 94 13.76 -3.46 -7.55
CA ASP A 94 15.19 -3.76 -7.63
C ASP A 94 15.78 -3.47 -9.00
N GLU A 95 15.00 -3.67 -10.06
CA GLU A 95 15.49 -3.45 -11.42
C GLU A 95 15.82 -2.01 -11.69
N SER A 96 15.18 -1.11 -10.98
CA SER A 96 15.43 0.31 -11.16
C SER A 96 16.79 0.74 -10.62
N GLN A 97 17.48 -0.14 -9.95
CA GLN A 97 18.79 0.14 -9.35
C GLN A 97 19.95 0.02 -10.35
N VAL A 98 19.69 -0.50 -11.47
CA VAL A 98 20.73 -0.77 -12.47
C VAL A 98 21.26 0.50 -13.10
#